data_73957cdc3116e4d38daf7b17241ee246
#
_entry.id   73957cdc3116e4d38daf7b17241ee246
#
_cell.length_a   1.000
_cell.length_b   1.000
_cell.length_c   1.000
_cell.angle_alpha   90.00
_cell.angle_beta   90.00
_cell.angle_gamma   90.00
#
_symmetry.space_group_name_H-M   'P 1'
#
loop_
_entity.id
_entity.type
_entity.pdbx_description
1 polymer ?
#
loop_
_entity_poly.entity_id
_entity_poly.type
_entity_poly.pdbx_seq_one_letter_code
_entity_poly.pdbx_strand_id
1 'polypeptide(L)'
;EPETRTAHGAAEKTTITAMAVFTCTDKNCASAQFVDATVKQTSGVTTAAVNFNGKDYTAKYGEKNGWVEENGKKYWYEKGVKQGTTGRGKEIYDPDSDAWYWLDAVQGGAMTVSKDVYQESAAGQWADKPDGTGKWVRYDENGHMVKGWQTTDKGTYYFDLITGAMAKGAGDIDGVPCAFDEYTGIALDGQWLTINGADFWYEKGVRQGLDGRGKEIYDPASDAWYWLDAVDQGKKA
;
A
#
# COMPACT_ATOMS: atom_id res chain seq x y z
N GLU A 1 22.93 23.25 -20.63
CA GLU A 1 21.76 22.38 -20.40
C GLU A 1 20.51 23.10 -20.85
N PRO A 2 19.55 22.43 -21.50
CA PRO A 2 18.28 23.05 -21.89
C PRO A 2 17.38 23.23 -20.66
N GLU A 3 16.93 24.45 -20.42
CA GLU A 3 15.89 24.72 -19.42
C GLU A 3 14.51 24.58 -20.04
N THR A 4 13.66 23.79 -19.38
CA THR A 4 12.25 23.63 -19.76
C THR A 4 11.39 24.55 -18.91
N ARG A 5 10.66 25.48 -19.52
CA ARG A 5 9.66 26.28 -18.84
C ARG A 5 8.25 25.80 -19.21
N THR A 6 7.47 25.49 -18.20
CA THR A 6 6.04 25.21 -18.37
C THR A 6 5.27 26.48 -18.05
N ALA A 7 4.56 27.02 -19.04
CA ALA A 7 3.63 28.13 -18.82
C ALA A 7 2.25 27.56 -18.43
N HIS A 8 1.77 27.87 -17.22
CA HIS A 8 0.39 27.59 -16.81
C HIS A 8 -0.51 28.71 -17.33
N GLY A 9 -1.25 28.45 -18.39
CA GLY A 9 -2.36 29.28 -18.84
C GLY A 9 -3.67 28.48 -18.70
N ALA A 10 -4.74 29.11 -18.30
CA ALA A 10 -6.05 28.49 -18.19
C ALA A 10 -6.49 27.92 -19.54
N ALA A 11 -6.99 26.67 -19.52
CA ALA A 11 -7.63 25.91 -20.59
C ALA A 11 -6.72 25.31 -21.69
N GLU A 12 -6.58 23.99 -21.62
CA GLU A 12 -6.55 23.01 -22.71
C GLU A 12 -5.34 22.87 -23.65
N LYS A 13 -4.34 23.70 -23.62
CA LYS A 13 -3.06 23.41 -24.31
C LYS A 13 -1.89 23.84 -23.46
N THR A 14 -1.24 22.86 -22.84
CA THR A 14 0.09 23.09 -22.26
C THR A 14 1.09 23.28 -23.41
N THR A 15 1.56 24.50 -23.61
CA THR A 15 2.67 24.74 -24.56
C THR A 15 3.96 24.54 -23.80
N ILE A 16 4.72 23.54 -24.23
CA ILE A 16 6.07 23.28 -23.71
C ILE A 16 7.05 23.99 -24.63
N THR A 17 7.82 24.91 -24.07
CA THR A 17 8.93 25.56 -24.78
C THR A 17 10.24 25.11 -24.13
N ALA A 18 11.26 24.89 -24.95
CA ALA A 18 12.59 24.58 -24.48
C ALA A 18 13.58 25.49 -25.19
N MET A 19 14.64 25.87 -24.48
CA MET A 19 15.72 26.68 -24.98
C MET A 19 17.06 25.97 -24.70
N ALA A 20 17.91 25.86 -25.69
CA ALA A 20 19.26 25.38 -25.51
C ALA A 20 20.19 26.56 -25.20
N VAL A 21 21.05 26.39 -24.21
CA VAL A 21 22.08 27.37 -23.86
C VAL A 21 23.44 26.81 -24.28
N PHE A 22 24.10 27.48 -25.19
CA PHE A 22 25.43 27.14 -25.61
C PHE A 22 26.41 28.12 -24.98
N THR A 23 27.30 27.60 -24.16
CA THR A 23 28.35 28.39 -23.51
C THR A 23 29.70 28.18 -24.20
N CYS A 24 30.51 29.23 -24.26
CA CYS A 24 31.88 29.14 -24.74
C CYS A 24 32.71 28.27 -23.78
N THR A 25 33.47 27.32 -24.35
CA THR A 25 34.37 26.45 -23.58
C THR A 25 35.73 27.08 -23.29
N ASP A 26 36.02 28.23 -23.90
CA ASP A 26 37.26 28.98 -23.61
C ASP A 26 37.11 29.72 -22.27
N LYS A 27 38.07 29.53 -21.38
CA LYS A 27 38.09 30.15 -20.03
C LYS A 27 38.07 31.67 -20.04
N ASN A 28 38.41 32.29 -21.16
CA ASN A 28 38.45 33.74 -21.36
C ASN A 28 37.20 34.28 -22.06
N CYS A 29 36.23 33.43 -22.34
CA CYS A 29 35.02 33.79 -23.05
C CYS A 29 33.83 33.67 -22.11
N ALA A 30 33.13 34.76 -21.83
CA ALA A 30 31.95 34.84 -21.01
C ALA A 30 30.63 34.87 -21.81
N SER A 31 30.68 34.46 -23.10
CA SER A 31 29.47 34.52 -23.94
C SER A 31 28.64 33.25 -23.87
N ALA A 32 27.32 33.45 -23.84
CA ALA A 32 26.34 32.38 -24.00
C ALA A 32 25.36 32.73 -25.12
N GLN A 33 24.98 31.75 -25.92
CA GLN A 33 23.92 31.88 -26.92
C GLN A 33 22.73 31.06 -26.53
N PHE A 34 21.55 31.65 -26.68
CA PHE A 34 20.27 31.05 -26.39
C PHE A 34 19.56 30.73 -27.70
N VAL A 35 19.21 29.49 -27.92
CA VAL A 35 18.56 29.04 -29.16
C VAL A 35 17.31 28.29 -28.83
N ASP A 36 16.20 28.73 -29.41
CA ASP A 36 14.91 28.04 -29.23
C ASP A 36 14.97 26.62 -29.81
N ALA A 37 14.55 25.67 -29.01
CA ALA A 37 14.50 24.28 -29.43
C ALA A 37 13.13 23.92 -29.97
N THR A 38 13.07 23.10 -31.01
CA THR A 38 11.83 22.47 -31.47
C THR A 38 11.44 21.37 -30.49
N VAL A 39 10.25 21.51 -29.93
CA VAL A 39 9.73 20.55 -28.95
C VAL A 39 8.70 19.65 -29.61
N LYS A 40 8.89 18.32 -29.49
CA LYS A 40 7.92 17.30 -29.89
C LYS A 40 7.57 16.43 -28.68
N GLN A 41 6.28 16.17 -28.49
CA GLN A 41 5.80 15.23 -27.50
C GLN A 41 5.20 14.02 -28.20
N THR A 42 5.71 12.84 -27.92
CA THR A 42 5.24 11.58 -28.49
C THR A 42 5.23 10.53 -27.38
N SER A 43 4.06 9.93 -27.14
CA SER A 43 3.91 8.86 -26.12
C SER A 43 4.51 9.22 -24.77
N GLY A 44 4.31 10.48 -24.34
CA GLY A 44 4.75 10.98 -23.05
C GLY A 44 6.23 11.34 -22.95
N VAL A 45 6.99 11.16 -24.01
CA VAL A 45 8.37 11.64 -24.09
C VAL A 45 8.40 13.00 -24.77
N THR A 46 8.91 14.00 -24.08
CA THR A 46 9.18 15.32 -24.64
C THR A 46 10.62 15.32 -25.21
N THR A 47 10.74 15.54 -26.49
CA THR A 47 12.03 15.68 -27.16
C THR A 47 12.23 17.15 -27.53
N ALA A 48 13.29 17.77 -27.04
CA ALA A 48 13.73 19.06 -27.47
C ALA A 48 14.92 18.89 -28.44
N ALA A 49 14.84 19.50 -29.62
CA ALA A 49 15.90 19.41 -30.64
C ALA A 49 16.27 20.79 -31.12
N VAL A 50 17.55 21.04 -31.30
CA VAL A 50 18.12 22.28 -31.85
C VAL A 50 19.26 21.98 -32.78
N ASN A 51 19.34 22.71 -33.89
CA ASN A 51 20.56 22.75 -34.73
C ASN A 51 21.38 23.99 -34.37
N PHE A 52 22.62 23.80 -34.00
CA PHE A 52 23.52 24.88 -33.66
C PHE A 52 24.86 24.68 -34.42
N ASN A 53 25.21 25.65 -35.25
CA ASN A 53 26.39 25.62 -36.09
C ASN A 53 26.54 24.32 -36.94
N GLY A 54 25.41 23.86 -37.51
CA GLY A 54 25.37 22.68 -38.36
C GLY A 54 25.41 21.34 -37.62
N LYS A 55 25.36 21.36 -36.30
CA LYS A 55 25.32 20.17 -35.45
C LYS A 55 23.97 20.06 -34.73
N ASP A 56 23.37 18.87 -34.79
CA ASP A 56 22.13 18.59 -34.10
C ASP A 56 22.38 18.18 -32.65
N TYR A 57 21.62 18.80 -31.75
CA TYR A 57 21.58 18.48 -30.33
C TYR A 57 20.16 18.08 -29.96
N THR A 58 20.03 17.01 -29.20
CA THR A 58 18.74 16.50 -28.77
C THR A 58 18.77 16.19 -27.28
N ALA A 59 17.78 16.71 -26.55
CA ALA A 59 17.54 16.31 -25.18
C ALA A 59 16.18 15.60 -25.11
N LYS A 60 16.13 14.47 -24.43
CA LYS A 60 14.90 13.75 -24.17
C LYS A 60 14.57 13.89 -22.69
N TYR A 61 13.39 14.39 -22.42
CA TYR A 61 12.78 14.41 -21.10
C TYR A 61 11.76 13.27 -21.07
N GLY A 62 12.16 12.16 -20.45
CA GLY A 62 11.28 11.01 -20.27
C GLY A 62 10.23 11.31 -19.21
N GLU A 63 9.04 10.77 -19.39
CA GLU A 63 8.08 10.66 -18.31
C GLU A 63 8.73 9.88 -17.17
N LYS A 64 8.59 10.40 -15.95
CA LYS A 64 8.90 9.61 -14.76
C LYS A 64 7.94 8.42 -14.74
N ASN A 65 8.46 7.22 -14.66
CA ASN A 65 7.66 5.99 -14.49
C ASN A 65 8.28 5.14 -13.38
N GLY A 66 7.42 4.47 -12.59
CA GLY A 66 7.87 3.69 -11.46
C GLY A 66 8.29 4.55 -10.27
N TRP A 67 9.13 4.00 -9.42
CA TRP A 67 9.58 4.66 -8.19
C TRP A 67 10.56 5.80 -8.47
N VAL A 68 10.30 6.93 -7.84
CA VAL A 68 11.17 8.11 -7.85
C VAL A 68 11.32 8.59 -6.41
N GLU A 69 12.57 8.77 -5.98
CA GLU A 69 12.87 9.34 -4.67
C GLU A 69 12.98 10.87 -4.77
N GLU A 70 12.23 11.57 -3.91
CA GLU A 70 12.21 13.03 -3.82
C GLU A 70 12.21 13.43 -2.35
N ASN A 71 13.22 14.18 -1.92
CA ASN A 71 13.36 14.66 -0.54
C ASN A 71 13.27 13.54 0.52
N GLY A 72 13.89 12.38 0.25
CA GLY A 72 13.91 11.23 1.15
C GLY A 72 12.59 10.45 1.23
N LYS A 73 11.64 10.71 0.34
CA LYS A 73 10.39 9.95 0.20
C LYS A 73 10.30 9.32 -1.18
N LYS A 74 9.67 8.15 -1.27
CA LYS A 74 9.42 7.46 -2.53
C LYS A 74 8.02 7.78 -3.04
N TYR A 75 7.92 8.04 -4.34
CA TYR A 75 6.69 8.32 -5.05
C TYR A 75 6.60 7.44 -6.30
N TRP A 76 5.40 7.01 -6.63
CA TRP A 76 5.13 6.28 -7.86
C TRP A 76 4.63 7.20 -8.95
N TYR A 77 5.23 7.10 -10.12
CA TYR A 77 4.83 7.85 -11.30
C TYR A 77 4.33 6.93 -12.41
N GLU A 78 3.28 7.35 -13.07
CA GLU A 78 2.77 6.73 -14.30
C GLU A 78 2.66 7.81 -15.36
N LYS A 79 3.38 7.64 -16.47
CA LYS A 79 3.43 8.61 -17.59
C LYS A 79 3.69 10.06 -17.12
N GLY A 80 4.68 10.24 -16.28
CA GLY A 80 5.07 11.53 -15.73
C GLY A 80 4.16 12.09 -14.64
N VAL A 81 3.05 11.42 -14.34
CA VAL A 81 2.07 11.86 -13.33
C VAL A 81 2.31 11.13 -12.01
N LYS A 82 2.50 11.92 -10.95
CA LYS A 82 2.61 11.39 -9.58
C LYS A 82 1.27 10.79 -9.16
N GLN A 83 1.30 9.55 -8.71
CA GLN A 83 0.12 8.81 -8.29
C GLN A 83 -0.21 9.00 -6.81
N GLY A 84 -1.45 8.64 -6.43
CA GLY A 84 -1.91 8.67 -5.04
C GLY A 84 -2.05 10.05 -4.41
N THR A 85 -2.17 11.10 -5.20
CA THR A 85 -2.23 12.50 -4.72
C THR A 85 -3.64 12.99 -4.39
N THR A 86 -4.67 12.19 -4.66
CA THR A 86 -6.09 12.55 -4.47
C THR A 86 -6.83 11.52 -3.62
N GLY A 87 -7.99 11.90 -3.10
CA GLY A 87 -8.80 11.05 -2.22
C GLY A 87 -8.05 10.71 -0.93
N ARG A 88 -8.05 9.46 -0.54
CA ARG A 88 -7.27 8.94 0.61
C ARG A 88 -5.88 8.45 0.19
N GLY A 89 -5.67 8.23 -1.10
CA GLY A 89 -4.47 7.65 -1.67
C GLY A 89 -4.77 6.61 -2.74
N LYS A 90 -3.76 5.89 -3.16
CA LYS A 90 -3.87 4.85 -4.19
C LYS A 90 -3.05 3.62 -3.81
N GLU A 91 -3.64 2.45 -3.96
CA GLU A 91 -2.90 1.19 -3.91
C GLU A 91 -2.29 0.90 -5.28
N ILE A 92 -1.03 0.50 -5.31
CA ILE A 92 -0.34 0.09 -6.54
C ILE A 92 0.37 -1.25 -6.30
N TYR A 93 0.50 -2.02 -7.38
CA TYR A 93 1.33 -3.22 -7.43
C TYR A 93 2.61 -2.92 -8.21
N ASP A 94 3.74 -3.25 -7.61
CA ASP A 94 5.03 -3.16 -8.28
C ASP A 94 5.52 -4.58 -8.64
N PRO A 95 5.58 -4.92 -9.94
CA PRO A 95 5.99 -6.25 -10.39
C PRO A 95 7.47 -6.54 -10.14
N ASP A 96 8.31 -5.52 -10.00
CA ASP A 96 9.75 -5.71 -9.79
C ASP A 96 10.05 -6.22 -8.38
N SER A 97 9.26 -5.78 -7.39
CA SER A 97 9.34 -6.23 -6.00
C SER A 97 8.32 -7.29 -5.62
N ASP A 98 7.39 -7.62 -6.55
CA ASP A 98 6.24 -8.51 -6.31
C ASP A 98 5.45 -8.11 -5.06
N ALA A 99 5.20 -6.80 -4.88
CA ALA A 99 4.57 -6.28 -3.69
C ALA A 99 3.52 -5.19 -3.99
N TRP A 100 2.55 -5.09 -3.08
CA TRP A 100 1.55 -4.02 -3.08
C TRP A 100 1.99 -2.91 -2.13
N TYR A 101 1.76 -1.66 -2.52
CA TYR A 101 2.11 -0.44 -1.80
C TYR A 101 0.93 0.50 -1.70
N TRP A 102 0.94 1.36 -0.70
CA TRP A 102 -0.01 2.46 -0.57
C TRP A 102 0.69 3.80 -0.75
N LEU A 103 0.11 4.61 -1.61
CA LEU A 103 0.51 6.00 -1.86
C LEU A 103 -0.45 6.92 -1.11
N ASP A 104 0.03 7.58 -0.05
CA ASP A 104 -0.79 8.36 0.87
C ASP A 104 -1.04 9.78 0.33
N ALA A 105 -2.30 10.11 0.02
CA ALA A 105 -2.67 11.44 -0.49
C ALA A 105 -2.39 12.57 0.50
N VAL A 106 -2.51 12.32 1.81
CA VAL A 106 -2.20 13.33 2.84
C VAL A 106 -0.71 13.68 2.82
N GLN A 107 0.14 12.75 2.37
CA GLN A 107 1.57 12.97 2.18
C GLN A 107 1.94 13.29 0.73
N GLY A 108 0.98 13.75 -0.09
CA GLY A 108 1.20 14.11 -1.48
C GLY A 108 1.55 12.93 -2.39
N GLY A 109 1.04 11.74 -2.10
CA GLY A 109 1.28 10.51 -2.84
C GLY A 109 2.58 9.79 -2.44
N ALA A 110 3.15 10.10 -1.28
CA ALA A 110 4.32 9.38 -0.79
C ALA A 110 3.96 7.93 -0.40
N MET A 111 4.92 7.02 -0.63
CA MET A 111 4.83 5.63 -0.19
C MET A 111 4.66 5.56 1.33
N THR A 112 3.66 4.80 1.77
CA THR A 112 3.40 4.53 3.19
C THR A 112 4.33 3.43 3.70
N VAL A 113 4.86 3.62 4.90
CA VAL A 113 5.68 2.62 5.62
C VAL A 113 5.22 2.51 7.08
N SER A 114 5.36 1.33 7.67
CA SER A 114 5.07 1.04 9.09
C SER A 114 3.73 1.60 9.57
N LYS A 115 2.66 1.40 8.80
CA LYS A 115 1.35 2.02 9.04
C LYS A 115 0.18 1.14 8.63
N ASP A 116 -0.88 1.17 9.42
CA ASP A 116 -2.18 0.63 9.05
C ASP A 116 -2.98 1.68 8.27
N VAL A 117 -3.58 1.26 7.16
CA VAL A 117 -4.36 2.11 6.25
C VAL A 117 -5.76 1.53 6.07
N TYR A 118 -6.77 2.36 6.18
CA TYR A 118 -8.14 2.00 5.84
C TYR A 118 -8.43 2.25 4.37
N GLN A 119 -8.90 1.23 3.67
CA GLN A 119 -9.30 1.27 2.26
C GLN A 119 -10.82 1.07 2.14
N GLU A 120 -11.53 2.04 1.57
CA GLU A 120 -13.00 2.10 1.63
C GLU A 120 -13.73 1.12 0.70
N SER A 121 -13.12 0.75 -0.42
CA SER A 121 -13.79 0.05 -1.53
C SER A 121 -13.46 -1.44 -1.64
N ALA A 122 -12.76 -2.00 -0.67
CA ALA A 122 -12.43 -3.42 -0.70
C ALA A 122 -13.59 -4.26 -0.15
N ALA A 123 -13.90 -5.37 -0.81
CA ALA A 123 -14.89 -6.35 -0.37
C ALA A 123 -14.21 -7.64 0.09
N GLY A 124 -14.85 -8.41 0.96
CA GLY A 124 -14.36 -9.72 1.39
C GLY A 124 -14.79 -10.10 2.81
N GLN A 125 -14.35 -11.27 3.25
CA GLN A 125 -14.71 -11.84 4.56
C GLN A 125 -14.34 -10.91 5.73
N TRP A 126 -13.22 -10.22 5.62
CA TRP A 126 -12.71 -9.31 6.66
C TRP A 126 -13.06 -7.84 6.38
N ALA A 127 -14.19 -7.60 5.68
CA ALA A 127 -14.69 -6.26 5.44
C ALA A 127 -15.14 -5.62 6.76
N ASP A 128 -14.82 -4.32 6.91
CA ASP A 128 -15.04 -3.57 8.15
C ASP A 128 -16.45 -2.96 8.23
N LYS A 129 -17.17 -2.89 7.10
CA LYS A 129 -18.52 -2.33 7.01
C LYS A 129 -19.58 -3.42 6.85
N PRO A 130 -20.81 -3.20 7.34
CA PRO A 130 -21.92 -4.15 7.20
C PRO A 130 -22.30 -4.48 5.75
N ASP A 131 -21.99 -3.61 4.79
CA ASP A 131 -22.22 -3.82 3.36
C ASP A 131 -21.16 -4.72 2.70
N GLY A 132 -20.22 -5.24 3.47
CA GLY A 132 -19.14 -6.09 2.99
C GLY A 132 -18.00 -5.33 2.34
N THR A 133 -17.89 -4.02 2.55
CA THR A 133 -16.80 -3.18 2.01
C THR A 133 -15.91 -2.61 3.11
N GLY A 134 -14.77 -2.07 2.69
CA GLY A 134 -13.77 -1.49 3.57
C GLY A 134 -12.87 -2.55 4.20
N LYS A 135 -11.60 -2.24 4.28
CA LYS A 135 -10.59 -3.11 4.94
C LYS A 135 -9.51 -2.28 5.58
N TRP A 136 -8.94 -2.78 6.66
CA TRP A 136 -7.67 -2.32 7.20
C TRP A 136 -6.54 -3.14 6.60
N VAL A 137 -5.49 -2.48 6.17
CA VAL A 137 -4.30 -3.10 5.58
C VAL A 137 -3.07 -2.55 6.28
N ARG A 138 -2.11 -3.40 6.56
CA ARG A 138 -0.82 -3.00 7.14
C ARG A 138 0.26 -2.96 6.08
N TYR A 139 1.08 -1.91 6.11
CA TYR A 139 2.30 -1.80 5.31
C TYR A 139 3.51 -1.85 6.25
N ASP A 140 4.49 -2.66 5.90
CA ASP A 140 5.70 -2.88 6.68
C ASP A 140 6.69 -1.70 6.57
N GLU A 141 7.87 -1.85 7.14
CA GLU A 141 8.95 -0.86 7.10
C GLU A 141 9.49 -0.59 5.71
N ASN A 142 9.30 -1.52 4.76
CA ASN A 142 9.67 -1.38 3.36
C ASN A 142 8.52 -0.83 2.50
N GLY A 143 7.35 -0.65 3.09
CA GLY A 143 6.11 -0.24 2.43
C GLY A 143 5.36 -1.39 1.75
N HIS A 144 5.75 -2.65 1.97
CA HIS A 144 5.06 -3.81 1.41
C HIS A 144 3.78 -4.10 2.19
N MET A 145 2.72 -4.45 1.48
CA MET A 145 1.49 -4.96 2.09
C MET A 145 1.79 -6.24 2.85
N VAL A 146 1.44 -6.25 4.13
CA VAL A 146 1.59 -7.41 5.01
C VAL A 146 0.51 -8.43 4.72
N LYS A 147 0.88 -9.72 4.72
CA LYS A 147 -0.03 -10.86 4.50
C LYS A 147 0.26 -12.00 5.47
N GLY A 148 -0.75 -12.82 5.72
CA GLY A 148 -0.65 -13.98 6.61
C GLY A 148 -0.57 -13.62 8.09
N TRP A 149 -0.16 -14.59 8.89
CA TRP A 149 0.00 -14.44 10.32
C TRP A 149 1.21 -13.57 10.68
N GLN A 150 1.01 -12.61 11.56
CA GLN A 150 2.04 -11.68 12.05
C GLN A 150 1.98 -11.58 13.55
N THR A 151 3.13 -11.70 14.21
CA THR A 151 3.26 -11.48 15.66
C THR A 151 4.12 -10.26 15.93
N THR A 152 3.61 -9.37 16.75
CA THR A 152 4.27 -8.13 17.19
C THR A 152 4.32 -8.09 18.72
N ASP A 153 4.92 -7.06 19.28
CA ASP A 153 4.88 -6.76 20.71
C ASP A 153 3.45 -6.51 21.26
N LYS A 154 2.51 -6.14 20.38
CA LYS A 154 1.10 -5.91 20.75
C LYS A 154 0.23 -7.15 20.69
N GLY A 155 0.64 -8.17 19.96
CA GLY A 155 -0.10 -9.41 19.79
C GLY A 155 0.05 -10.03 18.40
N THR A 156 -0.74 -11.06 18.16
CA THR A 156 -0.78 -11.78 16.88
C THR A 156 -1.94 -11.25 16.04
N TYR A 157 -1.71 -11.10 14.75
CA TYR A 157 -2.67 -10.64 13.74
C TYR A 157 -2.70 -11.62 12.57
N TYR A 158 -3.78 -11.56 11.81
CA TYR A 158 -3.84 -12.21 10.50
C TYR A 158 -4.26 -11.19 9.45
N PHE A 159 -3.58 -11.23 8.32
CA PHE A 159 -3.91 -10.46 7.12
C PHE A 159 -4.21 -11.42 5.98
N ASP A 160 -5.35 -11.24 5.34
CA ASP A 160 -5.79 -12.09 4.23
C ASP A 160 -4.71 -12.22 3.15
N LEU A 161 -4.46 -13.44 2.69
CA LEU A 161 -3.35 -13.73 1.76
C LEU A 161 -3.55 -13.10 0.38
N ILE A 162 -4.78 -12.84 -0.02
CA ILE A 162 -5.13 -12.26 -1.32
C ILE A 162 -5.26 -10.75 -1.21
N THR A 163 -6.10 -10.29 -0.31
CA THR A 163 -6.52 -8.90 -0.21
C THR A 163 -5.70 -8.05 0.76
N GLY A 164 -4.92 -8.68 1.64
CA GLY A 164 -4.22 -8.02 2.74
C GLY A 164 -5.13 -7.47 3.84
N ALA A 165 -6.42 -7.83 3.82
CA ALA A 165 -7.36 -7.36 4.82
C ALA A 165 -7.02 -7.90 6.21
N MET A 166 -6.91 -7.03 7.20
CA MET A 166 -6.71 -7.40 8.60
C MET A 166 -7.96 -8.12 9.12
N ALA A 167 -7.79 -9.31 9.66
CA ALA A 167 -8.86 -10.07 10.29
C ALA A 167 -9.36 -9.37 11.55
N LYS A 168 -10.68 -9.24 11.68
CA LYS A 168 -11.37 -8.69 12.84
C LYS A 168 -12.66 -9.47 13.10
N GLY A 169 -13.01 -9.63 14.37
CA GLY A 169 -14.15 -10.46 14.74
C GLY A 169 -13.90 -11.95 14.51
N ALA A 170 -14.97 -12.73 14.38
CA ALA A 170 -14.91 -14.16 14.13
C ALA A 170 -14.99 -14.45 12.62
N GLY A 171 -14.23 -15.45 12.16
CA GLY A 171 -14.24 -15.88 10.77
C GLY A 171 -13.52 -17.20 10.61
N ASP A 172 -13.26 -17.58 9.36
CA ASP A 172 -12.60 -18.82 9.00
C ASP A 172 -11.30 -18.52 8.23
N ILE A 173 -10.25 -19.24 8.56
CA ILE A 173 -8.98 -19.18 7.84
C ILE A 173 -8.62 -20.59 7.44
N ASP A 174 -8.66 -20.90 6.15
CA ASP A 174 -8.36 -22.20 5.57
C ASP A 174 -9.17 -23.36 6.21
N GLY A 175 -10.45 -23.13 6.52
CA GLY A 175 -11.35 -24.10 7.14
C GLY A 175 -11.21 -24.20 8.66
N VAL A 176 -10.41 -23.34 9.29
CA VAL A 176 -10.22 -23.28 10.74
C VAL A 176 -10.92 -22.06 11.33
N PRO A 177 -11.86 -22.23 12.27
CA PRO A 177 -12.51 -21.10 12.93
C PRO A 177 -11.51 -20.27 13.75
N CYS A 178 -11.45 -18.97 13.46
CA CYS A 178 -10.56 -18.02 14.10
C CYS A 178 -11.34 -16.84 14.67
N ALA A 179 -10.73 -16.13 15.64
CA ALA A 179 -11.32 -14.92 16.20
C ALA A 179 -10.26 -13.90 16.60
N PHE A 180 -10.62 -12.65 16.35
CA PHE A 180 -9.80 -11.47 16.57
C PHE A 180 -10.64 -10.39 17.24
N ASP A 181 -10.00 -9.52 17.99
CA ASP A 181 -10.66 -8.34 18.54
C ASP A 181 -11.21 -7.45 17.41
N GLU A 182 -12.46 -7.03 17.52
CA GLU A 182 -13.18 -6.32 16.45
C GLU A 182 -12.60 -4.93 16.14
N TYR A 183 -11.91 -4.32 17.10
CA TYR A 183 -11.34 -2.98 16.95
C TYR A 183 -9.88 -3.02 16.56
N THR A 184 -9.09 -3.83 17.26
CA THR A 184 -7.63 -3.84 17.10
C THR A 184 -7.13 -4.87 16.09
N GLY A 185 -7.91 -5.91 15.80
CA GLY A 185 -7.48 -7.05 14.98
C GLY A 185 -6.50 -7.99 15.70
N ILE A 186 -6.29 -7.83 17.02
CA ILE A 186 -5.45 -8.74 17.79
C ILE A 186 -6.18 -10.06 17.97
N ALA A 187 -5.50 -11.16 17.70
CA ALA A 187 -6.01 -12.50 17.88
C ALA A 187 -6.43 -12.75 19.34
N LEU A 188 -7.61 -13.34 19.57
CA LEU A 188 -8.03 -13.73 20.89
C LEU A 188 -7.10 -14.83 21.43
N ASP A 189 -6.58 -14.64 22.65
CA ASP A 189 -5.65 -15.58 23.26
C ASP A 189 -6.03 -15.84 24.72
N GLY A 190 -6.33 -17.09 25.05
CA GLY A 190 -6.82 -17.46 26.38
C GLY A 190 -8.16 -16.80 26.72
N GLN A 191 -9.10 -16.75 25.77
CA GLN A 191 -10.38 -16.02 25.94
C GLN A 191 -11.58 -16.80 25.38
N TRP A 192 -12.73 -16.60 26.02
CA TRP A 192 -14.02 -17.05 25.53
C TRP A 192 -14.61 -16.07 24.53
N LEU A 193 -15.27 -16.61 23.51
CA LEU A 193 -16.14 -15.86 22.60
C LEU A 193 -17.48 -16.58 22.51
N THR A 194 -18.57 -15.87 22.77
CA THR A 194 -19.93 -16.39 22.61
C THR A 194 -20.40 -16.14 21.17
N ILE A 195 -20.71 -17.20 20.45
CA ILE A 195 -21.25 -17.15 19.08
C ILE A 195 -22.59 -17.89 19.07
N ASN A 196 -23.67 -17.21 18.69
CA ASN A 196 -25.02 -17.78 18.63
C ASN A 196 -25.46 -18.48 19.96
N GLY A 197 -25.06 -17.91 21.11
CA GLY A 197 -25.39 -18.45 22.42
C GLY A 197 -24.57 -19.66 22.88
N ALA A 198 -23.49 -19.99 22.16
CA ALA A 198 -22.51 -21.02 22.54
C ALA A 198 -21.13 -20.40 22.79
N ASP A 199 -20.45 -20.88 23.83
CA ASP A 199 -19.14 -20.39 24.22
C ASP A 199 -18.04 -21.25 23.60
N PHE A 200 -17.03 -20.58 23.02
CA PHE A 200 -15.85 -21.19 22.41
C PHE A 200 -14.59 -20.56 22.95
N TRP A 201 -13.56 -21.36 23.20
CA TRP A 201 -12.27 -20.91 23.68
C TRP A 201 -11.29 -20.72 22.52
N TYR A 202 -10.56 -19.61 22.55
CA TYR A 202 -9.56 -19.27 21.53
C TYR A 202 -8.19 -19.12 22.15
N GLU A 203 -7.18 -19.68 21.49
CA GLU A 203 -5.76 -19.50 21.79
C GLU A 203 -5.03 -19.05 20.53
N LYS A 204 -4.32 -17.93 20.61
CA LYS A 204 -3.62 -17.31 19.48
C LYS A 204 -4.49 -17.14 18.23
N GLY A 205 -5.73 -16.77 18.44
CA GLY A 205 -6.72 -16.57 17.40
C GLY A 205 -7.42 -17.82 16.89
N VAL A 206 -7.02 -19.01 17.28
CA VAL A 206 -7.58 -20.27 16.78
C VAL A 206 -8.53 -20.87 17.81
N ARG A 207 -9.72 -21.29 17.35
CA ARG A 207 -10.68 -22.01 18.17
C ARG A 207 -10.09 -23.33 18.61
N GLN A 208 -10.27 -23.65 19.88
CA GLN A 208 -9.76 -24.87 20.49
C GLN A 208 -10.81 -25.98 20.58
N GLY A 209 -10.36 -27.20 20.84
CA GLY A 209 -11.23 -28.38 21.03
C GLY A 209 -11.82 -28.93 19.73
N LEU A 210 -11.19 -28.70 18.57
CA LEU A 210 -11.70 -29.18 17.27
C LEU A 210 -11.29 -30.62 16.94
N ASP A 211 -10.25 -31.15 17.61
CA ASP A 211 -9.65 -32.45 17.29
C ASP A 211 -9.99 -33.54 18.32
N GLY A 212 -9.96 -34.79 17.85
CA GLY A 212 -10.14 -35.96 18.70
C GLY A 212 -11.52 -36.02 19.34
N ARG A 213 -11.53 -36.10 20.67
CA ARG A 213 -12.77 -36.05 21.48
C ARG A 213 -13.07 -34.66 22.03
N GLY A 214 -12.11 -33.73 21.84
CA GLY A 214 -12.16 -32.41 22.42
C GLY A 214 -10.90 -32.08 23.23
N LYS A 215 -10.94 -30.98 23.95
CA LYS A 215 -9.80 -30.44 24.71
C LYS A 215 -10.25 -29.97 26.09
N GLU A 216 -9.46 -30.29 27.12
CA GLU A 216 -9.58 -29.66 28.43
C GLU A 216 -8.75 -28.37 28.46
N ILE A 217 -9.34 -27.29 28.97
CA ILE A 217 -8.64 -26.02 29.16
C ILE A 217 -8.86 -25.51 30.57
N TYR A 218 -7.89 -24.75 31.07
CA TYR A 218 -8.00 -24.02 32.32
C TYR A 218 -8.24 -22.54 32.01
N ASP A 219 -9.31 -21.98 32.55
CA ASP A 219 -9.61 -20.57 32.48
C ASP A 219 -9.17 -19.86 33.78
N PRO A 220 -8.10 -19.04 33.74
CA PRO A 220 -7.62 -18.36 34.92
C PRO A 220 -8.57 -17.25 35.41
N ALA A 221 -9.44 -16.74 34.57
CA ALA A 221 -10.39 -15.70 34.95
C ALA A 221 -11.52 -16.26 35.86
N SER A 222 -11.93 -17.49 35.65
CA SER A 222 -12.93 -18.18 36.46
C SER A 222 -12.33 -19.17 37.47
N ASP A 223 -11.01 -19.37 37.46
CA ASP A 223 -10.28 -20.37 38.25
C ASP A 223 -10.88 -21.79 38.08
N ALA A 224 -11.20 -22.17 36.84
CA ALA A 224 -11.91 -23.40 36.56
C ALA A 224 -11.41 -24.13 35.30
N TRP A 225 -11.60 -25.45 35.31
CA TRP A 225 -11.33 -26.30 34.15
C TRP A 225 -12.63 -26.53 33.36
N TYR A 226 -12.50 -26.51 32.04
CA TYR A 226 -13.62 -26.70 31.12
C TYR A 226 -13.27 -27.72 30.06
N TRP A 227 -14.28 -28.46 29.60
CA TRP A 227 -14.20 -29.36 28.47
C TRP A 227 -14.75 -28.66 27.21
N LEU A 228 -14.00 -28.74 26.12
CA LEU A 228 -14.39 -28.29 24.78
C LEU A 228 -14.69 -29.54 23.94
N ASP A 229 -15.94 -29.69 23.48
CA ASP A 229 -16.36 -30.89 22.77
C ASP A 229 -16.11 -30.79 21.28
N ALA A 230 -15.33 -31.72 20.72
CA ALA A 230 -15.01 -31.74 19.29
C ALA A 230 -16.23 -32.09 18.42
N VAL A 231 -17.17 -32.88 18.92
CA VAL A 231 -18.42 -33.20 18.19
C VAL A 231 -19.25 -31.93 17.96
N ASP A 232 -19.23 -31.03 18.93
CA ASP A 232 -19.90 -29.73 18.87
C ASP A 232 -18.96 -28.61 18.46
N GLN A 233 -17.95 -28.90 17.62
CA GLN A 233 -17.05 -27.92 17.05
C GLN A 233 -16.26 -27.10 18.09
N GLY A 234 -15.85 -27.71 19.20
CA GLY A 234 -15.12 -27.05 20.28
C GLY A 234 -15.98 -26.19 21.22
N LYS A 235 -17.28 -26.43 21.24
CA LYS A 235 -18.20 -25.78 22.17
C LYS A 235 -17.89 -26.20 23.61
N LYS A 236 -18.03 -25.27 24.55
CA LYS A 236 -18.03 -25.54 25.98
C LYS A 236 -19.14 -26.52 26.33
N ALA A 237 -18.77 -27.66 26.94
CA ALA A 237 -19.71 -28.68 27.39
C ALA A 237 -20.52 -28.25 28.64
#